data_3a7f2e390fd5d9dafec4a81d50f3cfed
#
_entry.id   3a7f2e390fd5d9dafec4a81d50f3cfed
#
_cell.length_a   1.000
_cell.length_b   1.000
_cell.length_c   1.000
_cell.angle_alpha   90.00
_cell.angle_beta   90.00
_cell.angle_gamma   90.00
#
_symmetry.space_group_name_H-M   'P 1'
#
loop_
_entity.id
_entity.type
_entity.pdbx_description
1 polymer ?
#
loop_
_entity_poly.entity_id
_entity_poly.type
_entity_poly.pdbx_seq_one_letter_code
_entity_poly.pdbx_strand_id
1 'polypeptide(L)'
;MTIDQLKSAYEAAYQKPATDIFFAPGRVNLIGEHTDYNGGFVFPCALSFGTYILLSKNDEQKINFRSLNMEAVYSLELTQLSEPLPNKAWANYPLGVFAQFIKRGVAITQGYDILFWGNVPAGAGLSSSAAMEIVTAYALNDLLGTNYGLADLAKIGRAAEHEFAGVMCGIMDQFASAHGKVDHAIYLNCDTLEYDLVPVKLDGIKVVVTNTHSPHKLDSGSFNDRVRQCQLAVEQINSVRPIQYLAELSQVDFDQVKDAITDETAHRRARHVVGEVQRTKDAVEALKNGDIVKFGQLMNQSHVSLRDDYEVTGPQLDALAEAAWKIDGVLGSRMTGGGFGGCTVSLVREEAIPAFIEKVGAEYTEKTGLTADFYIAEIGDGAHRVK
;
A
#
# COMPACT_ATOMS: atom_id res chain seq x y z
N MET A 1 -10.57 4.96 -18.09
CA MET A 1 -10.47 6.04 -19.10
C MET A 1 -9.19 5.83 -19.90
N THR A 2 -9.21 6.20 -21.20
CA THR A 2 -7.98 6.27 -22.01
C THR A 2 -7.24 7.58 -21.76
N ILE A 3 -5.97 7.66 -22.17
CA ILE A 3 -5.19 8.89 -22.06
C ILE A 3 -5.84 10.06 -22.81
N ASP A 4 -6.45 9.81 -23.98
CA ASP A 4 -7.15 10.87 -24.72
C ASP A 4 -8.41 11.36 -24.00
N GLN A 5 -9.14 10.46 -23.34
CA GLN A 5 -10.27 10.87 -22.49
C GLN A 5 -9.81 11.71 -21.28
N LEU A 6 -8.65 11.38 -20.70
CA LEU A 6 -8.08 12.15 -19.60
C LEU A 6 -7.62 13.55 -20.08
N LYS A 7 -6.98 13.64 -21.24
CA LYS A 7 -6.63 14.93 -21.85
C LYS A 7 -7.87 15.79 -22.10
N SER A 8 -8.93 15.22 -22.66
CA SER A 8 -10.18 15.94 -22.89
C SER A 8 -10.83 16.42 -21.59
N ALA A 9 -10.77 15.59 -20.53
CA ALA A 9 -11.28 15.98 -19.20
C ALA A 9 -10.45 17.13 -18.58
N TYR A 10 -9.13 17.11 -18.79
CA TYR A 10 -8.26 18.18 -18.34
C TYR A 10 -8.58 19.50 -19.06
N GLU A 11 -8.73 19.48 -20.39
CA GLU A 11 -9.10 20.65 -21.19
C GLU A 11 -10.47 21.21 -20.78
N ALA A 12 -11.43 20.34 -20.49
CA ALA A 12 -12.74 20.76 -19.97
C ALA A 12 -12.62 21.44 -18.59
N ALA A 13 -11.72 20.95 -17.72
CA ALA A 13 -11.54 21.47 -16.37
C ALA A 13 -10.79 22.80 -16.32
N TYR A 14 -9.79 22.99 -17.16
CA TYR A 14 -8.87 24.13 -17.09
C TYR A 14 -8.81 25.01 -18.35
N GLN A 15 -9.58 24.70 -19.37
CA GLN A 15 -9.69 25.46 -20.65
C GLN A 15 -8.35 25.61 -21.37
N LYS A 16 -7.42 24.64 -21.18
CA LYS A 16 -6.12 24.56 -21.82
C LYS A 16 -5.63 23.10 -21.82
N PRO A 17 -4.71 22.72 -22.73
CA PRO A 17 -4.15 21.39 -22.75
C PRO A 17 -3.24 21.12 -21.54
N ALA A 18 -3.19 19.86 -21.10
CA ALA A 18 -2.13 19.39 -20.22
C ALA A 18 -0.80 19.34 -20.97
N THR A 19 0.28 19.77 -20.32
CA THR A 19 1.64 19.68 -20.88
C THR A 19 2.33 18.38 -20.49
N ASP A 20 1.97 17.82 -19.34
CA ASP A 20 2.67 16.69 -18.75
C ASP A 20 1.66 15.71 -18.12
N ILE A 21 1.97 14.42 -18.22
CA ILE A 21 1.18 13.34 -17.68
C ILE A 21 2.11 12.38 -16.95
N PHE A 22 1.75 12.03 -15.71
CA PHE A 22 2.48 11.05 -14.90
C PHE A 22 1.52 10.01 -14.34
N PHE A 23 2.08 8.86 -14.01
CA PHE A 23 1.37 7.73 -13.43
C PHE A 23 2.17 7.18 -12.24
N ALA A 24 1.47 6.76 -11.19
CA ALA A 24 2.04 5.91 -10.16
C ALA A 24 1.03 4.82 -9.77
N PRO A 25 1.47 3.57 -9.62
CA PRO A 25 0.60 2.44 -9.34
C PRO A 25 0.16 2.38 -7.88
N GLY A 26 -0.99 1.73 -7.64
CA GLY A 26 -1.27 1.10 -6.38
C GLY A 26 -0.42 -0.17 -6.20
N ARG A 27 -0.59 -0.85 -5.05
CA ARG A 27 0.16 -2.08 -4.76
C ARG A 27 -0.73 -3.13 -4.13
N VAL A 28 -0.30 -4.39 -4.23
CA VAL A 28 -0.69 -5.47 -3.30
C VAL A 28 0.56 -5.98 -2.60
N ASN A 29 0.45 -6.34 -1.33
CA ASN A 29 1.52 -7.02 -0.64
C ASN A 29 1.22 -8.52 -0.63
N LEU A 30 2.14 -9.32 -1.18
CA LEU A 30 1.97 -10.77 -1.28
C LEU A 30 2.12 -11.45 0.08
N ILE A 31 3.05 -10.96 0.91
CA ILE A 31 3.28 -11.39 2.30
C ILE A 31 4.16 -10.36 3.05
N GLY A 32 4.10 -10.35 4.39
CA GLY A 32 4.89 -9.42 5.22
C GLY A 32 4.06 -8.23 5.72
N GLU A 33 2.80 -8.45 6.07
CA GLU A 33 1.94 -7.39 6.59
C GLU A 33 2.33 -6.93 7.99
N HIS A 34 2.27 -5.61 8.20
CA HIS A 34 2.56 -4.94 9.48
C HIS A 34 4.01 -5.10 9.98
N THR A 35 4.93 -5.51 9.10
CA THR A 35 6.36 -5.60 9.42
C THR A 35 7.14 -4.33 9.05
N ASP A 36 6.64 -3.50 8.15
CA ASP A 36 7.33 -2.34 7.57
C ASP A 36 7.64 -1.23 8.59
N TYR A 37 6.73 -0.90 9.49
CA TYR A 37 6.99 0.04 10.58
C TYR A 37 7.66 -0.61 11.80
N ASN A 38 7.94 -1.91 11.74
CA ASN A 38 8.70 -2.69 12.70
C ASN A 38 10.12 -3.05 12.19
N GLY A 39 10.60 -2.39 11.13
CA GLY A 39 11.92 -2.63 10.53
C GLY A 39 12.06 -3.98 9.81
N GLY A 40 10.93 -4.62 9.46
CA GLY A 40 10.91 -5.96 8.89
C GLY A 40 10.95 -6.00 7.37
N PHE A 41 10.70 -7.20 6.86
CA PHE A 41 10.67 -7.47 5.43
C PHE A 41 9.24 -7.51 4.91
N VAL A 42 9.04 -6.93 3.71
CA VAL A 42 7.78 -6.96 2.96
C VAL A 42 8.02 -7.50 1.56
N PHE A 43 6.96 -7.97 0.90
CA PHE A 43 7.05 -8.51 -0.45
C PHE A 43 5.92 -8.00 -1.35
N PRO A 44 5.81 -6.67 -1.56
CA PRO A 44 4.79 -6.09 -2.43
C PRO A 44 5.13 -6.19 -3.90
N CYS A 45 4.08 -6.08 -4.74
CA CYS A 45 4.22 -5.76 -6.15
C CYS A 45 3.33 -4.58 -6.54
N ALA A 46 3.80 -3.78 -7.50
CA ALA A 46 3.02 -2.72 -8.10
C ALA A 46 1.95 -3.31 -9.02
N LEU A 47 0.80 -2.65 -9.10
CA LEU A 47 -0.32 -3.07 -9.92
C LEU A 47 -0.37 -2.28 -11.24
N SER A 48 -1.09 -2.80 -12.24
CA SER A 48 -1.34 -2.07 -13.49
C SER A 48 -2.35 -0.92 -13.34
N PHE A 49 -3.05 -0.83 -12.20
CA PHE A 49 -3.92 0.28 -11.85
C PHE A 49 -3.27 1.20 -10.83
N GLY A 50 -3.58 2.50 -10.92
CA GLY A 50 -2.95 3.51 -10.09
C GLY A 50 -3.61 4.87 -10.24
N THR A 51 -2.84 5.90 -9.97
CA THR A 51 -3.25 7.30 -10.08
C THR A 51 -2.48 7.98 -11.20
N TYR A 52 -3.21 8.65 -12.08
CA TYR A 52 -2.70 9.55 -13.10
C TYR A 52 -2.80 10.99 -12.61
N ILE A 53 -1.81 11.81 -12.95
CA ILE A 53 -1.93 13.25 -12.91
C ILE A 53 -1.66 13.84 -14.28
N LEU A 54 -2.48 14.79 -14.65
CA LEU A 54 -2.28 15.66 -15.79
C LEU A 54 -2.07 17.07 -15.27
N LEU A 55 -1.09 17.78 -15.78
CA LEU A 55 -0.81 19.11 -15.28
C LEU A 55 -0.27 20.04 -16.36
N SER A 56 -0.42 21.34 -16.10
CA SER A 56 0.28 22.42 -16.81
C SER A 56 0.56 23.57 -15.86
N LYS A 57 1.54 24.39 -16.20
CA LYS A 57 1.82 25.65 -15.49
C LYS A 57 0.66 26.62 -15.61
N ASN A 58 0.45 27.45 -14.58
CA ASN A 58 -0.46 28.59 -14.62
C ASN A 58 0.26 29.88 -14.20
N ASP A 59 -0.33 31.03 -14.55
CA ASP A 59 0.20 32.35 -14.22
C ASP A 59 -0.44 32.93 -12.95
N GLU A 60 -1.28 32.15 -12.24
CA GLU A 60 -2.05 32.61 -11.09
C GLU A 60 -1.25 32.55 -9.77
N GLN A 61 -0.02 32.01 -9.79
CA GLN A 61 0.78 31.76 -8.58
C GLN A 61 0.05 30.87 -7.55
N LYS A 62 -0.74 29.89 -8.04
CA LYS A 62 -1.54 28.98 -7.24
C LYS A 62 -1.31 27.53 -7.64
N ILE A 63 -1.60 26.64 -6.72
CA ILE A 63 -1.76 25.22 -7.02
C ILE A 63 -3.25 24.90 -7.00
N ASN A 64 -3.78 24.53 -8.16
CA ASN A 64 -5.17 24.14 -8.34
C ASN A 64 -5.27 22.63 -8.41
N PHE A 65 -5.91 22.01 -7.41
CA PHE A 65 -6.16 20.57 -7.35
C PHE A 65 -7.60 20.24 -7.75
N ARG A 66 -7.79 19.40 -8.76
CA ARG A 66 -9.06 18.77 -9.13
C ARG A 66 -8.88 17.26 -9.23
N SER A 67 -9.96 16.52 -9.03
CA SER A 67 -10.00 15.07 -9.22
C SER A 67 -11.26 14.67 -9.97
N LEU A 68 -11.15 13.67 -10.85
CA LEU A 68 -12.32 13.07 -11.48
C LEU A 68 -13.03 12.04 -10.57
N ASN A 69 -12.37 11.65 -9.48
CA ASN A 69 -12.90 10.70 -8.50
C ASN A 69 -13.55 11.40 -7.29
N MET A 70 -13.23 12.68 -7.05
CA MET A 70 -13.66 13.45 -5.87
C MET A 70 -14.27 14.78 -6.30
N GLU A 71 -15.38 15.19 -5.66
CA GLU A 71 -16.09 16.43 -6.02
C GLU A 71 -15.37 17.70 -5.55
N ALA A 72 -14.68 17.63 -4.39
CA ALA A 72 -14.02 18.80 -3.82
C ALA A 72 -12.85 19.29 -4.65
N VAL A 73 -12.81 20.60 -4.92
CA VAL A 73 -11.75 21.31 -5.64
C VAL A 73 -11.01 22.22 -4.67
N TYR A 74 -9.71 22.32 -4.81
CA TYR A 74 -8.86 23.16 -3.95
C TYR A 74 -8.00 24.07 -4.79
N SER A 75 -7.88 25.34 -4.37
CA SER A 75 -7.01 26.34 -4.96
C SER A 75 -6.23 27.02 -3.84
N LEU A 76 -4.90 26.89 -3.86
CA LEU A 76 -4.01 27.31 -2.77
C LEU A 76 -2.96 28.27 -3.31
N GLU A 77 -2.76 29.39 -2.63
CA GLU A 77 -1.62 30.29 -2.89
C GLU A 77 -0.30 29.53 -2.59
N LEU A 78 0.79 29.85 -3.30
CA LEU A 78 2.09 29.20 -3.05
C LEU A 78 2.59 29.37 -1.60
N THR A 79 2.13 30.39 -0.90
CA THR A 79 2.44 30.63 0.52
C THR A 79 1.67 29.74 1.50
N GLN A 80 0.67 29.00 1.03
CA GLN A 80 -0.22 28.15 1.84
C GLN A 80 0.14 26.66 1.77
N LEU A 81 1.22 26.29 1.09
CA LEU A 81 1.53 24.89 0.79
C LEU A 81 2.15 24.11 1.94
N SER A 82 2.39 24.74 3.10
CA SER A 82 3.08 24.11 4.23
C SER A 82 2.15 23.61 5.35
N GLU A 83 0.84 23.86 5.24
CA GLU A 83 -0.12 23.52 6.29
C GLU A 83 -1.23 22.61 5.74
N PRO A 84 -1.67 21.60 6.51
CA PRO A 84 -2.72 20.69 6.07
C PRO A 84 -4.08 21.40 5.99
N LEU A 85 -4.87 21.00 5.02
CA LEU A 85 -6.27 21.41 4.90
C LEU A 85 -7.13 20.73 5.98
N PRO A 86 -8.19 21.40 6.47
CA PRO A 86 -9.09 20.83 7.48
C PRO A 86 -9.89 19.64 6.93
N ASN A 87 -10.57 18.92 7.85
CA ASN A 87 -11.55 17.90 7.55
C ASN A 87 -11.04 16.70 6.73
N LYS A 88 -9.78 16.31 6.91
CA LYS A 88 -9.17 15.18 6.18
C LYS A 88 -9.37 15.28 4.66
N ALA A 89 -9.19 16.49 4.11
CA ALA A 89 -9.31 16.76 2.67
C ALA A 89 -8.42 15.81 1.86
N TRP A 90 -8.94 15.27 0.77
CA TRP A 90 -8.15 14.38 -0.12
C TRP A 90 -6.89 15.06 -0.66
N ALA A 91 -6.96 16.39 -0.85
CA ALA A 91 -5.81 17.17 -1.32
C ALA A 91 -4.65 17.23 -0.31
N ASN A 92 -4.83 16.77 0.94
CA ASN A 92 -3.75 16.68 1.91
C ASN A 92 -2.63 15.71 1.48
N TYR A 93 -2.94 14.68 0.73
CA TYR A 93 -1.92 13.76 0.20
C TYR A 93 -0.95 14.49 -0.75
N PRO A 94 -1.38 15.09 -1.88
CA PRO A 94 -0.48 15.83 -2.74
C PRO A 94 0.07 17.10 -2.09
N LEU A 95 -0.71 17.81 -1.27
CA LEU A 95 -0.26 19.01 -0.57
C LEU A 95 0.89 18.70 0.40
N GLY A 96 0.80 17.59 1.13
CA GLY A 96 1.87 17.11 2.00
C GLY A 96 3.17 16.88 1.23
N VAL A 97 3.10 16.39 -0.01
CA VAL A 97 4.27 16.23 -0.86
C VAL A 97 4.90 17.59 -1.20
N PHE A 98 4.11 18.60 -1.61
CA PHE A 98 4.62 19.97 -1.82
C PHE A 98 5.30 20.49 -0.55
N ALA A 99 4.68 20.33 0.61
CA ALA A 99 5.25 20.75 1.89
C ALA A 99 6.59 20.06 2.18
N GLN A 100 6.71 18.77 1.88
CA GLN A 100 7.96 18.02 2.07
C GLN A 100 9.08 18.47 1.13
N PHE A 101 8.77 18.87 -0.11
CA PHE A 101 9.75 19.50 -1.01
C PHE A 101 10.23 20.85 -0.45
N ILE A 102 9.30 21.68 0.01
CA ILE A 102 9.62 22.99 0.63
C ILE A 102 10.51 22.80 1.86
N LYS A 103 10.18 21.87 2.75
CA LYS A 103 11.02 21.56 3.94
C LYS A 103 12.44 21.13 3.60
N ARG A 104 12.64 20.55 2.41
CA ARG A 104 13.96 20.18 1.87
C ARG A 104 14.67 21.31 1.11
N GLY A 105 14.13 22.53 1.18
CA GLY A 105 14.71 23.72 0.58
C GLY A 105 14.40 23.91 -0.91
N VAL A 106 13.45 23.16 -1.46
CA VAL A 106 13.02 23.31 -2.84
C VAL A 106 12.03 24.48 -2.94
N ALA A 107 12.37 25.51 -3.70
CA ALA A 107 11.49 26.65 -3.91
C ALA A 107 10.39 26.31 -4.94
N ILE A 108 9.13 26.41 -4.54
CA ILE A 108 7.97 26.31 -5.43
C ILE A 108 7.60 27.74 -5.87
N THR A 109 8.06 28.13 -7.03
CA THR A 109 7.89 29.50 -7.57
C THR A 109 6.90 29.58 -8.72
N GLN A 110 6.38 28.42 -9.17
CA GLN A 110 5.48 28.29 -10.30
C GLN A 110 4.15 27.70 -9.84
N GLY A 111 3.04 28.30 -10.30
CA GLY A 111 1.70 27.74 -10.12
C GLY A 111 1.43 26.60 -11.09
N TYR A 112 0.58 25.65 -10.69
CA TYR A 112 0.18 24.50 -11.50
C TYR A 112 -1.32 24.23 -11.41
N ASP A 113 -1.92 23.87 -12.55
CA ASP A 113 -3.24 23.26 -12.61
C ASP A 113 -3.06 21.75 -12.69
N ILE A 114 -3.62 21.00 -11.74
CA ILE A 114 -3.39 19.57 -11.59
C ILE A 114 -4.72 18.83 -11.53
N LEU A 115 -4.91 17.87 -12.45
CA LEU A 115 -6.05 16.98 -12.48
C LEU A 115 -5.63 15.56 -12.11
N PHE A 116 -6.23 15.00 -11.09
CA PHE A 116 -6.06 13.63 -10.66
C PHE A 116 -7.15 12.71 -11.20
N TRP A 117 -6.78 11.51 -11.59
CA TRP A 117 -7.70 10.42 -11.84
C TRP A 117 -7.05 9.09 -11.45
N GLY A 118 -7.78 8.27 -10.68
CA GLY A 118 -7.35 6.94 -10.31
C GLY A 118 -8.33 5.87 -10.77
N ASN A 119 -7.80 4.70 -11.15
CA ASN A 119 -8.56 3.49 -11.41
C ASN A 119 -8.33 2.41 -10.35
N VAL A 120 -7.68 2.76 -9.24
CA VAL A 120 -7.62 1.90 -8.06
C VAL A 120 -9.03 1.79 -7.48
N PRO A 121 -9.55 0.58 -7.26
CA PRO A 121 -10.87 0.41 -6.68
C PRO A 121 -11.01 1.15 -5.35
N ALA A 122 -12.09 1.94 -5.20
CA ALA A 122 -12.30 2.75 -4.01
C ALA A 122 -12.46 1.87 -2.75
N GLY A 123 -11.80 2.25 -1.66
CA GLY A 123 -11.86 1.51 -0.40
C GLY A 123 -11.23 0.11 -0.42
N ALA A 124 -10.49 -0.22 -1.46
CA ALA A 124 -9.88 -1.54 -1.63
C ALA A 124 -8.61 -1.77 -0.78
N GLY A 125 -8.07 -0.73 -0.13
CA GLY A 125 -6.81 -0.87 0.62
C GLY A 125 -5.58 -1.14 -0.27
N LEU A 126 -5.66 -0.80 -1.58
CA LEU A 126 -4.61 -0.99 -2.57
C LEU A 126 -3.71 0.25 -2.74
N SER A 127 -3.57 1.05 -1.69
CA SER A 127 -2.67 2.20 -1.57
C SER A 127 -2.91 3.33 -2.58
N SER A 128 -4.17 3.73 -2.75
CA SER A 128 -4.50 4.91 -3.54
C SER A 128 -3.87 6.20 -2.99
N SER A 129 -3.70 6.32 -1.66
CA SER A 129 -2.99 7.44 -1.01
C SER A 129 -1.53 7.49 -1.46
N ALA A 130 -0.79 6.40 -1.29
CA ALA A 130 0.61 6.32 -1.68
C ALA A 130 0.80 6.54 -3.20
N ALA A 131 -0.11 6.02 -4.03
CA ALA A 131 -0.08 6.29 -5.47
C ALA A 131 -0.23 7.79 -5.78
N MET A 132 -1.12 8.49 -5.06
CA MET A 132 -1.31 9.94 -5.19
C MET A 132 -0.08 10.74 -4.72
N GLU A 133 0.52 10.33 -3.60
CA GLU A 133 1.74 10.93 -3.08
C GLU A 133 2.91 10.74 -4.02
N ILE A 134 3.12 9.51 -4.50
CA ILE A 134 4.26 9.17 -5.34
C ILE A 134 4.14 9.78 -6.74
N VAL A 135 2.95 9.78 -7.35
CA VAL A 135 2.79 10.45 -8.65
C VAL A 135 3.05 11.95 -8.55
N THR A 136 2.66 12.57 -7.43
CA THR A 136 2.94 13.99 -7.17
C THR A 136 4.43 14.22 -6.92
N ALA A 137 5.08 13.38 -6.11
CA ALA A 137 6.51 13.48 -5.82
C ALA A 137 7.35 13.27 -7.09
N TYR A 138 7.00 12.27 -7.89
CA TYR A 138 7.69 11.99 -9.15
C TYR A 138 7.56 13.16 -10.14
N ALA A 139 6.35 13.70 -10.28
CA ALA A 139 6.12 14.85 -11.16
C ALA A 139 6.89 16.10 -10.71
N LEU A 140 6.87 16.43 -9.42
CA LEU A 140 7.64 17.55 -8.89
C LEU A 140 9.14 17.35 -9.07
N ASN A 141 9.65 16.15 -8.82
CA ASN A 141 11.05 15.81 -9.03
C ASN A 141 11.50 16.03 -10.47
N ASP A 142 10.68 15.57 -11.43
CA ASP A 142 10.94 15.75 -12.87
C ASP A 142 10.87 17.22 -13.30
N LEU A 143 9.77 17.91 -12.94
CA LEU A 143 9.51 19.28 -13.38
C LEU A 143 10.42 20.33 -12.75
N LEU A 144 10.86 20.10 -11.52
CA LEU A 144 11.75 21.02 -10.79
C LEU A 144 13.23 20.63 -10.91
N GLY A 145 13.54 19.49 -11.52
CA GLY A 145 14.90 19.00 -11.72
C GLY A 145 15.65 18.74 -10.41
N THR A 146 14.96 18.25 -9.38
CA THR A 146 15.55 18.04 -8.03
C THR A 146 16.44 16.81 -7.95
N ASN A 147 16.31 15.86 -8.89
CA ASN A 147 17.12 14.65 -9.00
C ASN A 147 17.11 13.74 -7.75
N TYR A 148 16.03 13.72 -6.98
CA TYR A 148 15.86 12.75 -5.89
C TYR A 148 15.75 11.34 -6.45
N GLY A 149 16.37 10.37 -5.76
CA GLY A 149 16.19 8.95 -6.07
C GLY A 149 14.79 8.46 -5.67
N LEU A 150 14.35 7.33 -6.25
CA LEU A 150 13.01 6.76 -5.97
C LEU A 150 12.79 6.47 -4.48
N ALA A 151 13.84 6.02 -3.77
CA ALA A 151 13.78 5.81 -2.32
C ALA A 151 13.54 7.12 -1.54
N ASP A 152 14.10 8.25 -2.01
CA ASP A 152 13.84 9.55 -1.39
C ASP A 152 12.42 10.03 -1.69
N LEU A 153 11.89 9.77 -2.89
CA LEU A 153 10.49 10.05 -3.22
C LEU A 153 9.55 9.23 -2.33
N ALA A 154 9.87 7.96 -2.06
CA ALA A 154 9.10 7.13 -1.12
C ALA A 154 9.12 7.70 0.31
N LYS A 155 10.27 8.17 0.79
CA LYS A 155 10.39 8.85 2.10
C LYS A 155 9.60 10.16 2.15
N ILE A 156 9.58 10.91 1.04
CA ILE A 156 8.79 12.14 0.91
C ILE A 156 7.29 11.82 1.01
N GLY A 157 6.80 10.83 0.27
CA GLY A 157 5.40 10.39 0.33
C GLY A 157 5.00 9.95 1.74
N ARG A 158 5.79 9.06 2.37
CA ARG A 158 5.53 8.63 3.76
C ARG A 158 5.47 9.81 4.74
N ALA A 159 6.39 10.76 4.63
CA ALA A 159 6.39 11.93 5.50
C ALA A 159 5.16 12.83 5.27
N ALA A 160 4.69 12.94 4.02
CA ALA A 160 3.45 13.62 3.69
C ALA A 160 2.24 12.94 4.35
N GLU A 161 2.15 11.60 4.29
CA GLU A 161 1.06 10.85 4.91
C GLU A 161 1.05 11.00 6.44
N HIS A 162 2.22 10.92 7.08
CA HIS A 162 2.35 11.14 8.53
C HIS A 162 1.88 12.52 8.96
N GLU A 163 2.35 13.56 8.29
CA GLU A 163 2.16 14.94 8.75
C GLU A 163 0.82 15.55 8.28
N PHE A 164 0.31 15.15 7.11
CA PHE A 164 -0.89 15.75 6.50
C PHE A 164 -2.13 14.86 6.58
N ALA A 165 -1.99 13.53 6.59
CA ALA A 165 -3.09 12.60 6.76
C ALA A 165 -3.18 12.01 8.18
N GLY A 166 -2.10 12.08 8.98
CA GLY A 166 -2.06 11.61 10.37
C GLY A 166 -2.03 10.09 10.51
N VAL A 167 -1.61 9.36 9.46
CA VAL A 167 -1.47 7.90 9.47
C VAL A 167 0.00 7.54 9.64
N MET A 168 0.34 6.83 10.72
CA MET A 168 1.73 6.42 11.04
C MET A 168 2.13 5.16 10.27
N CYS A 169 1.95 5.17 8.94
CA CYS A 169 2.29 4.06 8.06
C CYS A 169 3.80 3.78 7.99
N GLY A 170 4.17 2.56 7.60
CA GLY A 170 5.53 2.23 7.20
C GLY A 170 5.88 2.78 5.83
N ILE A 171 6.96 2.25 5.23
CA ILE A 171 7.48 2.74 3.94
C ILE A 171 6.97 1.91 2.74
N MET A 172 6.39 0.73 2.99
CA MET A 172 6.08 -0.28 1.97
C MET A 172 5.29 0.28 0.78
N ASP A 173 4.22 1.00 1.06
CA ASP A 173 3.26 1.44 0.05
C ASP A 173 3.87 2.42 -0.94
N GLN A 174 4.54 3.45 -0.42
CA GLN A 174 5.22 4.45 -1.22
C GLN A 174 6.42 3.85 -1.96
N PHE A 175 7.15 2.92 -1.30
CA PHE A 175 8.29 2.26 -1.92
C PHE A 175 7.84 1.39 -3.09
N ALA A 176 6.80 0.59 -2.92
CA ALA A 176 6.24 -0.27 -3.97
C ALA A 176 5.72 0.54 -5.16
N SER A 177 4.99 1.64 -4.88
CA SER A 177 4.50 2.55 -5.92
C SER A 177 5.63 3.22 -6.72
N ALA A 178 6.75 3.54 -6.05
CA ALA A 178 7.89 4.18 -6.72
C ALA A 178 8.75 3.19 -7.52
N HIS A 179 9.06 2.00 -6.94
CA HIS A 179 10.07 1.06 -7.46
C HIS A 179 9.49 -0.13 -8.24
N GLY A 180 8.18 -0.21 -8.40
CA GLY A 180 7.51 -1.30 -9.09
C GLY A 180 8.19 -1.66 -10.42
N LYS A 181 8.20 -2.95 -10.75
CA LYS A 181 8.72 -3.50 -11.99
C LYS A 181 7.78 -4.56 -12.54
N VAL A 182 7.44 -4.47 -13.81
CA VAL A 182 6.60 -5.47 -14.47
C VAL A 182 7.12 -6.87 -14.19
N ASP A 183 6.20 -7.80 -13.84
CA ASP A 183 6.48 -9.19 -13.51
C ASP A 183 7.44 -9.43 -12.32
N HIS A 184 7.63 -8.43 -11.44
CA HIS A 184 8.48 -8.59 -10.27
C HIS A 184 7.75 -8.12 -9.00
N ALA A 185 8.03 -8.81 -7.90
CA ALA A 185 7.75 -8.32 -6.56
C ALA A 185 9.04 -7.76 -5.94
N ILE A 186 8.89 -6.88 -4.96
CA ILE A 186 9.97 -6.17 -4.31
C ILE A 186 10.21 -6.82 -2.94
N TYR A 187 11.31 -7.54 -2.77
CA TYR A 187 11.72 -8.02 -1.46
C TYR A 187 12.51 -6.90 -0.77
N LEU A 188 11.83 -6.17 0.11
CA LEU A 188 12.34 -4.96 0.75
C LEU A 188 12.61 -5.18 2.23
N ASN A 189 13.82 -4.81 2.67
CA ASN A 189 14.13 -4.57 4.08
C ASN A 189 13.71 -3.13 4.43
N CYS A 190 12.71 -2.97 5.28
CA CYS A 190 12.15 -1.65 5.60
C CYS A 190 13.00 -0.80 6.55
N ASP A 191 14.01 -1.38 7.21
CA ASP A 191 14.98 -0.66 8.03
C ASP A 191 16.08 -0.03 7.16
N THR A 192 16.75 -0.85 6.33
CA THR A 192 17.90 -0.41 5.52
C THR A 192 17.51 0.16 4.16
N LEU A 193 16.29 -0.13 3.68
CA LEU A 193 15.77 0.11 2.32
C LEU A 193 16.54 -0.62 1.23
N GLU A 194 17.34 -1.63 1.58
CA GLU A 194 17.90 -2.58 0.62
C GLU A 194 16.77 -3.45 0.07
N TYR A 195 16.79 -3.70 -1.23
CA TYR A 195 15.75 -4.48 -1.87
C TYR A 195 16.26 -5.30 -3.06
N ASP A 196 15.58 -6.41 -3.31
CA ASP A 196 15.73 -7.24 -4.50
C ASP A 196 14.45 -7.21 -5.33
N LEU A 197 14.58 -7.13 -6.65
CA LEU A 197 13.48 -7.41 -7.58
C LEU A 197 13.44 -8.91 -7.84
N VAL A 198 12.41 -9.57 -7.34
CA VAL A 198 12.23 -11.02 -7.46
C VAL A 198 11.21 -11.29 -8.57
N PRO A 199 11.58 -12.02 -9.64
CA PRO A 199 10.62 -12.38 -10.70
C PRO A 199 9.45 -13.20 -10.15
N VAL A 200 8.24 -12.77 -10.45
CA VAL A 200 7.00 -13.48 -10.08
C VAL A 200 6.56 -14.33 -11.27
N LYS A 201 7.14 -15.52 -11.37
CA LYS A 201 6.79 -16.50 -12.42
C LYS A 201 5.62 -17.34 -11.95
N LEU A 202 4.43 -17.00 -12.43
CA LEU A 202 3.17 -17.65 -12.06
C LEU A 202 2.55 -18.32 -13.29
N ASP A 203 3.25 -19.31 -13.88
CA ASP A 203 2.78 -20.02 -15.06
C ASP A 203 1.42 -20.68 -14.79
N GLY A 204 0.37 -20.24 -15.50
CA GLY A 204 -1.01 -20.70 -15.31
C GLY A 204 -1.65 -20.32 -13.97
N ILE A 205 -1.09 -19.37 -13.24
CA ILE A 205 -1.63 -18.84 -11.96
C ILE A 205 -1.81 -17.34 -12.09
N LYS A 206 -2.89 -16.81 -11.52
CA LYS A 206 -3.17 -15.38 -11.46
C LYS A 206 -3.20 -14.89 -10.00
N VAL A 207 -2.81 -13.65 -9.83
CA VAL A 207 -3.06 -12.90 -8.61
C VAL A 207 -4.47 -12.33 -8.70
N VAL A 208 -5.36 -12.76 -7.82
CA VAL A 208 -6.73 -12.23 -7.76
C VAL A 208 -6.88 -11.42 -6.48
N VAL A 209 -7.22 -10.15 -6.65
CA VAL A 209 -7.56 -9.25 -5.54
C VAL A 209 -9.07 -9.24 -5.38
N THR A 210 -9.57 -9.48 -4.17
CA THR A 210 -11.00 -9.48 -3.88
C THR A 210 -11.36 -8.42 -2.85
N ASN A 211 -12.17 -7.42 -3.26
CA ASN A 211 -12.61 -6.34 -2.41
C ASN A 211 -13.85 -6.74 -1.59
N THR A 212 -13.77 -6.58 -0.28
CA THR A 212 -14.86 -6.89 0.65
C THR A 212 -16.06 -5.94 0.53
N HIS A 213 -15.87 -4.72 0.01
CA HIS A 213 -16.84 -3.62 0.15
C HIS A 213 -17.35 -3.42 1.58
N SER A 214 -16.65 -3.95 2.57
CA SER A 214 -16.90 -3.62 3.96
C SER A 214 -16.65 -2.12 4.15
N PRO A 215 -17.53 -1.39 4.85
CA PRO A 215 -17.23 -0.02 5.21
C PRO A 215 -15.89 0.03 5.91
N HIS A 216 -14.89 0.57 5.25
CA HIS A 216 -13.53 0.61 5.73
C HIS A 216 -13.49 1.49 6.98
N LYS A 217 -13.45 0.89 8.14
CA LYS A 217 -13.11 1.58 9.40
C LYS A 217 -11.58 1.68 9.53
N LEU A 218 -10.86 2.05 8.45
CA LEU A 218 -9.55 2.64 8.62
C LEU A 218 -9.75 4.04 9.22
N ASP A 219 -10.23 4.04 10.42
CA ASP A 219 -9.92 5.10 11.30
C ASP A 219 -8.40 4.98 11.57
N SER A 220 -7.68 6.08 11.32
CA SER A 220 -6.26 6.19 11.62
C SER A 220 -5.93 5.75 13.06
N GLY A 221 -6.90 5.74 13.95
CA GLY A 221 -6.85 5.26 15.31
C GLY A 221 -6.47 3.79 15.40
N SER A 222 -7.24 2.90 14.75
CA SER A 222 -7.01 1.44 14.86
C SER A 222 -5.66 1.00 14.27
N PHE A 223 -5.21 1.61 13.18
CA PHE A 223 -3.88 1.37 12.63
C PHE A 223 -2.77 1.89 13.58
N ASN A 224 -2.90 3.14 14.03
CA ASN A 224 -1.93 3.74 14.95
C ASN A 224 -1.88 3.01 16.30
N ASP A 225 -2.99 2.37 16.74
CA ASP A 225 -3.00 1.48 17.91
C ASP A 225 -2.06 0.29 17.72
N ARG A 226 -2.03 -0.32 16.53
CA ARG A 226 -1.11 -1.43 16.24
C ARG A 226 0.35 -0.99 16.33
N VAL A 227 0.66 0.20 15.78
CA VAL A 227 2.00 0.79 15.90
C VAL A 227 2.38 0.98 17.38
N ARG A 228 1.49 1.58 18.20
CA ARG A 228 1.74 1.79 19.63
C ARG A 228 1.91 0.47 20.40
N GLN A 229 1.11 -0.55 20.09
CA GLN A 229 1.21 -1.87 20.73
C GLN A 229 2.55 -2.56 20.43
N CYS A 230 3.07 -2.42 19.20
CA CYS A 230 4.40 -2.92 18.86
C CYS A 230 5.50 -2.12 19.56
N GLN A 231 5.37 -0.79 19.65
CA GLN A 231 6.32 0.06 20.38
C GLN A 231 6.37 -0.32 21.87
N LEU A 232 5.22 -0.57 22.49
CA LEU A 232 5.15 -1.06 23.86
C LEU A 232 5.89 -2.37 24.05
N ALA A 233 5.76 -3.31 23.11
CA ALA A 233 6.53 -4.56 23.14
C ALA A 233 8.04 -4.31 23.09
N VAL A 234 8.50 -3.43 22.20
CA VAL A 234 9.91 -3.02 22.10
C VAL A 234 10.39 -2.41 23.42
N GLU A 235 9.62 -1.47 24.00
CA GLU A 235 9.96 -0.84 25.27
C GLU A 235 10.12 -1.86 26.39
N GLN A 236 9.23 -2.85 26.48
CA GLN A 236 9.29 -3.89 27.51
C GLN A 236 10.47 -4.85 27.28
N ILE A 237 10.75 -5.24 26.04
CA ILE A 237 11.91 -6.08 25.70
C ILE A 237 13.23 -5.37 26.00
N ASN A 238 13.31 -4.06 25.83
CA ASN A 238 14.50 -3.26 26.09
C ASN A 238 14.97 -3.32 27.55
N SER A 239 14.15 -3.77 28.47
CA SER A 239 14.56 -4.01 29.87
C SER A 239 15.53 -5.20 30.02
N VAL A 240 15.52 -6.15 29.06
CA VAL A 240 16.35 -7.36 29.10
C VAL A 240 17.29 -7.48 27.89
N ARG A 241 16.91 -6.94 26.75
CA ARG A 241 17.70 -6.96 25.51
C ARG A 241 17.43 -5.70 24.68
N PRO A 242 18.43 -4.83 24.46
CA PRO A 242 18.26 -3.64 23.62
C PRO A 242 17.95 -4.01 22.16
N ILE A 243 16.84 -3.51 21.64
CA ILE A 243 16.43 -3.59 20.24
C ILE A 243 15.80 -2.26 19.80
N GLN A 244 15.89 -1.92 18.54
CA GLN A 244 15.17 -0.79 17.96
C GLN A 244 13.83 -1.23 17.36
N TYR A 245 13.80 -2.42 16.76
CA TYR A 245 12.63 -2.98 16.08
C TYR A 245 12.39 -4.45 16.46
N LEU A 246 11.13 -4.87 16.45
CA LEU A 246 10.77 -6.29 16.67
C LEU A 246 11.38 -7.21 15.62
N ALA A 247 11.57 -6.72 14.39
CA ALA A 247 12.14 -7.50 13.29
C ALA A 247 13.62 -7.88 13.45
N GLU A 248 14.33 -7.30 14.43
CA GLU A 248 15.68 -7.70 14.77
C GLU A 248 15.75 -9.07 15.47
N LEU A 249 14.59 -9.52 16.02
CA LEU A 249 14.51 -10.78 16.72
C LEU A 249 14.25 -11.94 15.75
N SER A 250 15.09 -12.99 15.87
CA SER A 250 14.72 -14.31 15.35
C SER A 250 13.64 -14.94 16.26
N GLN A 251 13.00 -16.02 15.79
CA GLN A 251 12.06 -16.77 16.65
C GLN A 251 12.74 -17.27 17.94
N VAL A 252 14.00 -17.73 17.84
CA VAL A 252 14.79 -18.20 18.99
C VAL A 252 15.05 -17.05 19.96
N ASP A 253 15.44 -15.87 19.45
CA ASP A 253 15.65 -14.68 20.28
C ASP A 253 14.36 -14.25 20.98
N PHE A 254 13.25 -14.23 20.25
CA PHE A 254 11.94 -13.87 20.80
C PHE A 254 11.53 -14.82 21.95
N ASP A 255 11.73 -16.11 21.79
CA ASP A 255 11.43 -17.10 22.82
C ASP A 255 12.23 -16.89 24.12
N GLN A 256 13.41 -16.27 24.05
CA GLN A 256 14.22 -15.93 25.22
C GLN A 256 13.76 -14.64 25.92
N VAL A 257 13.14 -13.71 25.21
CA VAL A 257 12.80 -12.39 25.75
C VAL A 257 11.29 -12.13 25.90
N LYS A 258 10.45 -13.00 25.35
CA LYS A 258 8.98 -12.79 25.30
C LYS A 258 8.33 -12.60 26.66
N ASP A 259 8.87 -13.22 27.72
CA ASP A 259 8.34 -13.11 29.08
C ASP A 259 8.58 -11.70 29.69
N ALA A 260 9.43 -10.88 29.08
CA ALA A 260 9.56 -9.47 29.45
C ALA A 260 8.37 -8.63 28.98
N ILE A 261 7.60 -9.11 27.99
CA ILE A 261 6.39 -8.44 27.50
C ILE A 261 5.23 -8.83 28.43
N THR A 262 4.91 -7.94 29.36
CA THR A 262 3.84 -8.18 30.35
C THR A 262 2.44 -7.82 29.86
N ASP A 263 2.33 -6.97 28.83
CA ASP A 263 1.06 -6.68 28.16
C ASP A 263 0.73 -7.79 27.15
N GLU A 264 -0.39 -8.48 27.38
CA GLU A 264 -0.79 -9.62 26.56
C GLU A 264 -1.07 -9.24 25.11
N THR A 265 -1.60 -8.05 24.86
CA THR A 265 -1.86 -7.56 23.51
C THR A 265 -0.55 -7.27 22.80
N ALA A 266 0.37 -6.53 23.43
CA ALA A 266 1.69 -6.25 22.89
C ALA A 266 2.48 -7.55 22.61
N HIS A 267 2.35 -8.55 23.49
CA HIS A 267 2.95 -9.88 23.32
C HIS A 267 2.45 -10.57 22.03
N ARG A 268 1.13 -10.58 21.81
CA ARG A 268 0.55 -11.16 20.58
C ARG A 268 1.01 -10.40 19.32
N ARG A 269 1.07 -9.05 19.37
CA ARG A 269 1.58 -8.25 18.24
C ARG A 269 3.04 -8.58 17.92
N ALA A 270 3.89 -8.67 18.95
CA ALA A 270 5.29 -9.05 18.77
C ALA A 270 5.45 -10.46 18.18
N ARG A 271 4.66 -11.43 18.64
CA ARG A 271 4.64 -12.78 18.09
C ARG A 271 4.30 -12.81 16.61
N HIS A 272 3.28 -12.03 16.19
CA HIS A 272 2.96 -11.88 14.78
C HIS A 272 4.15 -11.33 13.99
N VAL A 273 4.71 -10.18 14.42
CA VAL A 273 5.78 -9.50 13.67
C VAL A 273 6.99 -10.39 13.48
N VAL A 274 7.49 -11.02 14.57
CA VAL A 274 8.65 -11.92 14.49
C VAL A 274 8.36 -13.11 13.58
N GLY A 275 7.19 -13.73 13.72
CA GLY A 275 6.76 -14.84 12.87
C GLY A 275 6.56 -14.43 11.40
N GLU A 276 6.01 -13.25 11.14
CA GLU A 276 5.74 -12.76 9.79
C GLU A 276 7.02 -12.40 9.04
N VAL A 277 8.02 -11.83 9.72
CA VAL A 277 9.35 -11.60 9.16
C VAL A 277 9.97 -12.92 8.67
N GLN A 278 9.88 -13.99 9.47
CA GLN A 278 10.39 -15.30 9.06
C GLN A 278 9.57 -15.89 7.90
N ARG A 279 8.22 -15.84 7.99
CA ARG A 279 7.34 -16.29 6.89
C ARG A 279 7.62 -15.58 5.58
N THR A 280 7.91 -14.28 5.62
CA THR A 280 8.25 -13.50 4.42
C THR A 280 9.55 -13.98 3.79
N LYS A 281 10.59 -14.22 4.59
CA LYS A 281 11.87 -14.79 4.11
C LYS A 281 11.66 -16.16 3.47
N ASP A 282 10.93 -17.04 4.15
CA ASP A 282 10.66 -18.40 3.67
C ASP A 282 9.81 -18.39 2.38
N ALA A 283 8.87 -17.45 2.26
CA ALA A 283 8.03 -17.28 1.08
C ALA A 283 8.84 -16.81 -0.14
N VAL A 284 9.72 -15.85 0.03
CA VAL A 284 10.63 -15.38 -1.04
C VAL A 284 11.52 -16.53 -1.51
N GLU A 285 12.08 -17.32 -0.61
CA GLU A 285 12.89 -18.49 -0.97
C GLU A 285 12.06 -19.56 -1.68
N ALA A 286 10.83 -19.83 -1.23
CA ALA A 286 9.94 -20.77 -1.89
C ALA A 286 9.65 -20.32 -3.34
N LEU A 287 9.36 -19.02 -3.55
CA LEU A 287 9.10 -18.48 -4.89
C LEU A 287 10.35 -18.56 -5.78
N LYS A 288 11.52 -18.18 -5.28
CA LYS A 288 12.81 -18.27 -6.01
C LYS A 288 13.12 -19.71 -6.45
N ASN A 289 12.71 -20.70 -5.65
CA ASN A 289 12.87 -22.13 -5.95
C ASN A 289 11.73 -22.73 -6.78
N GLY A 290 10.74 -21.94 -7.18
CA GLY A 290 9.57 -22.40 -7.94
C GLY A 290 8.54 -23.20 -7.11
N ASP A 291 8.66 -23.23 -5.76
CA ASP A 291 7.72 -23.89 -4.87
C ASP A 291 6.53 -22.97 -4.55
N ILE A 292 5.68 -22.79 -5.54
CA ILE A 292 4.51 -21.91 -5.43
C ILE A 292 3.45 -22.46 -4.45
N VAL A 293 3.43 -23.78 -4.24
CA VAL A 293 2.53 -24.41 -3.28
C VAL A 293 2.93 -24.02 -1.86
N LYS A 294 4.21 -24.10 -1.54
CA LYS A 294 4.75 -23.64 -0.25
C LYS A 294 4.51 -22.16 -0.05
N PHE A 295 4.71 -21.36 -1.09
CA PHE A 295 4.42 -19.92 -1.04
C PHE A 295 2.96 -19.65 -0.64
N GLY A 296 2.00 -20.32 -1.29
CA GLY A 296 0.58 -20.20 -0.97
C GLY A 296 0.24 -20.65 0.47
N GLN A 297 0.87 -21.73 0.95
CA GLN A 297 0.70 -22.18 2.35
C GLN A 297 1.18 -21.11 3.35
N LEU A 298 2.29 -20.44 3.07
CA LEU A 298 2.82 -19.35 3.90
C LEU A 298 1.88 -18.13 3.89
N MET A 299 1.26 -17.83 2.74
CA MET A 299 0.20 -16.81 2.69
C MET A 299 -0.97 -17.15 3.62
N ASN A 300 -1.45 -18.39 3.62
CA ASN A 300 -2.53 -18.83 4.51
C ASN A 300 -2.13 -18.72 5.99
N GLN A 301 -0.91 -19.11 6.34
CA GLN A 301 -0.38 -18.97 7.70
C GLN A 301 -0.28 -17.51 8.14
N SER A 302 0.11 -16.61 7.22
CA SER A 302 0.12 -15.16 7.45
C SER A 302 -1.29 -14.67 7.80
N HIS A 303 -2.32 -15.08 7.05
CA HIS A 303 -3.71 -14.69 7.34
C HIS A 303 -4.15 -15.13 8.74
N VAL A 304 -3.86 -16.37 9.11
CA VAL A 304 -4.18 -16.90 10.45
C VAL A 304 -3.51 -16.06 11.54
N SER A 305 -2.23 -15.73 11.39
CA SER A 305 -1.52 -14.89 12.36
C SER A 305 -2.06 -13.45 12.41
N LEU A 306 -2.47 -12.89 11.27
CA LEU A 306 -3.11 -11.57 11.21
C LEU A 306 -4.49 -11.56 11.87
N ARG A 307 -5.22 -12.68 11.82
CA ARG A 307 -6.50 -12.86 12.48
C ARG A 307 -6.32 -13.03 13.99
N ASP A 308 -5.49 -14.01 14.42
CA ASP A 308 -5.45 -14.49 15.80
C ASP A 308 -4.50 -13.68 16.68
N ASP A 309 -3.35 -13.24 16.13
CA ASP A 309 -2.33 -12.51 16.87
C ASP A 309 -2.40 -10.99 16.66
N TYR A 310 -2.72 -10.56 15.43
CA TYR A 310 -2.72 -9.14 15.10
C TYR A 310 -4.10 -8.49 15.11
N GLU A 311 -5.17 -9.27 14.94
CA GLU A 311 -6.58 -8.87 15.03
C GLU A 311 -6.91 -7.70 14.07
N VAL A 312 -6.55 -7.86 12.80
CA VAL A 312 -6.77 -6.84 11.75
C VAL A 312 -7.64 -7.34 10.60
N THR A 313 -8.00 -8.65 10.58
CA THR A 313 -8.77 -9.22 9.46
C THR A 313 -10.25 -8.90 9.56
N GLY A 314 -10.89 -9.29 10.66
CA GLY A 314 -12.33 -9.17 10.85
C GLY A 314 -13.15 -10.14 9.99
N PRO A 315 -14.47 -10.25 10.27
CA PRO A 315 -15.30 -11.30 9.70
C PRO A 315 -15.42 -11.27 8.17
N GLN A 316 -15.27 -10.11 7.54
CA GLN A 316 -15.40 -9.96 6.09
C GLN A 316 -14.18 -10.52 5.36
N LEU A 317 -12.96 -10.17 5.81
CA LEU A 317 -11.73 -10.70 5.22
C LEU A 317 -11.56 -12.19 5.53
N ASP A 318 -11.94 -12.63 6.74
CA ASP A 318 -11.92 -14.04 7.11
C ASP A 318 -12.88 -14.86 6.22
N ALA A 319 -14.10 -14.34 5.98
CA ALA A 319 -15.07 -15.01 5.11
C ALA A 319 -14.52 -15.21 3.68
N LEU A 320 -13.84 -14.21 3.11
CA LEU A 320 -13.23 -14.33 1.79
C LEU A 320 -12.07 -15.32 1.75
N ALA A 321 -11.14 -15.22 2.70
CA ALA A 321 -9.96 -16.09 2.75
C ALA A 321 -10.35 -17.56 2.99
N GLU A 322 -11.26 -17.82 3.95
CA GLU A 322 -11.73 -19.17 4.29
C GLU A 322 -12.55 -19.79 3.13
N ALA A 323 -13.36 -19.01 2.42
CA ALA A 323 -14.05 -19.47 1.23
C ALA A 323 -13.06 -19.81 0.11
N ALA A 324 -12.05 -18.98 -0.10
CA ALA A 324 -11.01 -19.18 -1.10
C ALA A 324 -10.22 -20.49 -0.85
N TRP A 325 -9.87 -20.80 0.39
CA TRP A 325 -9.12 -22.03 0.75
C TRP A 325 -9.85 -23.34 0.40
N LYS A 326 -11.16 -23.30 0.21
CA LYS A 326 -11.99 -24.47 -0.14
C LYS A 326 -12.03 -24.74 -1.64
N ILE A 327 -11.55 -23.79 -2.45
CA ILE A 327 -11.63 -23.90 -3.93
C ILE A 327 -10.42 -24.66 -4.44
N ASP A 328 -10.70 -25.73 -5.18
CA ASP A 328 -9.66 -26.47 -5.87
C ASP A 328 -8.96 -25.57 -6.91
N GLY A 329 -7.62 -25.55 -6.88
CA GLY A 329 -6.82 -24.61 -7.70
C GLY A 329 -6.48 -23.28 -7.03
N VAL A 330 -6.94 -23.01 -5.81
CA VAL A 330 -6.42 -21.90 -4.98
C VAL A 330 -5.22 -22.41 -4.19
N LEU A 331 -4.07 -21.75 -4.37
CA LEU A 331 -2.82 -22.11 -3.69
C LEU A 331 -2.66 -21.42 -2.36
N GLY A 332 -3.17 -20.19 -2.24
CA GLY A 332 -3.17 -19.41 -1.03
C GLY A 332 -4.06 -18.18 -1.14
N SER A 333 -4.58 -17.73 -0.01
CA SER A 333 -5.41 -16.52 0.10
C SER A 333 -5.24 -15.87 1.48
N ARG A 334 -5.11 -14.55 1.49
CA ARG A 334 -4.92 -13.75 2.71
C ARG A 334 -5.40 -12.31 2.53
N MET A 335 -5.67 -11.63 3.64
CA MET A 335 -5.83 -10.18 3.59
C MET A 335 -4.55 -9.51 3.10
N THR A 336 -4.65 -8.36 2.46
CA THR A 336 -3.51 -7.54 2.03
C THR A 336 -3.69 -6.09 2.47
N GLY A 337 -2.59 -5.42 2.84
CA GLY A 337 -2.58 -4.05 3.34
C GLY A 337 -2.84 -3.96 4.85
N GLY A 338 -3.44 -2.86 5.30
CA GLY A 338 -3.64 -2.59 6.73
C GLY A 338 -4.73 -3.40 7.43
N GLY A 339 -5.59 -4.12 6.70
CA GLY A 339 -6.74 -4.81 7.26
C GLY A 339 -7.91 -3.87 7.61
N PHE A 340 -8.72 -4.23 8.60
CA PHE A 340 -9.94 -3.51 9.02
C PHE A 340 -10.98 -3.32 7.91
N GLY A 341 -11.07 -4.26 6.96
CA GLY A 341 -11.75 -4.19 5.67
C GLY A 341 -10.74 -4.21 4.52
N GLY A 342 -11.14 -3.74 3.34
CA GLY A 342 -10.29 -3.74 2.15
C GLY A 342 -10.30 -5.07 1.41
N CYS A 343 -9.13 -5.61 1.04
CA CYS A 343 -9.04 -6.75 0.13
C CYS A 343 -8.33 -7.97 0.70
N THR A 344 -8.65 -9.12 0.09
CA THR A 344 -7.77 -10.28 0.08
C THR A 344 -6.97 -10.34 -1.22
N VAL A 345 -5.80 -10.99 -1.16
CA VAL A 345 -5.00 -11.40 -2.31
C VAL A 345 -4.94 -12.92 -2.35
N SER A 346 -5.24 -13.51 -3.52
CA SER A 346 -5.28 -14.95 -3.72
C SER A 346 -4.43 -15.36 -4.92
N LEU A 347 -3.74 -16.49 -4.82
CA LEU A 347 -3.08 -17.15 -5.95
C LEU A 347 -4.00 -18.24 -6.46
N VAL A 348 -4.52 -18.07 -7.66
CA VAL A 348 -5.56 -18.93 -8.26
C VAL A 348 -5.09 -19.46 -9.59
N ARG A 349 -5.19 -20.78 -9.80
CA ARG A 349 -4.96 -21.36 -11.14
C ARG A 349 -5.94 -20.77 -12.13
N GLU A 350 -5.47 -20.47 -13.33
CA GLU A 350 -6.25 -19.74 -14.34
C GLU A 350 -7.57 -20.48 -14.68
N GLU A 351 -7.55 -21.80 -14.77
CA GLU A 351 -8.72 -22.63 -14.98
C GLU A 351 -9.72 -22.62 -13.82
N ALA A 352 -9.27 -22.28 -12.60
CA ALA A 352 -10.13 -22.23 -11.43
C ALA A 352 -10.80 -20.88 -11.20
N ILE A 353 -10.40 -19.82 -11.92
CA ILE A 353 -10.91 -18.44 -11.71
C ILE A 353 -12.44 -18.35 -11.80
N PRO A 354 -13.13 -18.95 -12.81
CA PRO A 354 -14.58 -18.85 -12.86
C PRO A 354 -15.27 -19.45 -11.62
N ALA A 355 -14.82 -20.63 -11.18
CA ALA A 355 -15.35 -21.29 -9.98
C ALA A 355 -15.00 -20.52 -8.69
N PHE A 356 -13.81 -19.92 -8.65
CA PHE A 356 -13.38 -19.06 -7.56
C PHE A 356 -14.32 -17.85 -7.40
N ILE A 357 -14.56 -17.10 -8.46
CA ILE A 357 -15.43 -15.91 -8.44
C ILE A 357 -16.85 -16.28 -8.02
N GLU A 358 -17.42 -17.34 -8.62
CA GLU A 358 -18.77 -17.77 -8.34
C GLU A 358 -18.94 -18.23 -6.88
N LYS A 359 -18.13 -19.18 -6.42
CA LYS A 359 -18.32 -19.84 -5.14
C LYS A 359 -17.89 -18.98 -3.97
N VAL A 360 -16.74 -18.28 -4.09
CA VAL A 360 -16.28 -17.35 -3.04
C VAL A 360 -17.24 -16.18 -2.94
N GLY A 361 -17.71 -15.64 -4.04
CA GLY A 361 -18.70 -14.54 -4.06
C GLY A 361 -20.02 -14.95 -3.42
N ALA A 362 -20.55 -16.14 -3.73
CA ALA A 362 -21.77 -16.65 -3.15
C ALA A 362 -21.66 -16.88 -1.63
N GLU A 363 -20.60 -17.59 -1.18
CA GLU A 363 -20.36 -17.86 0.24
C GLU A 363 -20.14 -16.55 1.02
N TYR A 364 -19.41 -15.60 0.42
CA TYR A 364 -19.19 -14.29 1.02
C TYR A 364 -20.49 -13.53 1.23
N THR A 365 -21.35 -13.49 0.20
CA THR A 365 -22.65 -12.80 0.29
C THR A 365 -23.56 -13.47 1.30
N GLU A 366 -23.58 -14.80 1.36
CA GLU A 366 -24.35 -15.55 2.35
C GLU A 366 -23.91 -15.21 3.78
N LYS A 367 -22.60 -15.15 4.05
CA LYS A 367 -22.05 -14.90 5.39
C LYS A 367 -22.15 -13.44 5.85
N THR A 368 -22.05 -12.50 4.91
CA THR A 368 -21.84 -11.08 5.26
C THR A 368 -22.96 -10.15 4.83
N GLY A 369 -23.81 -10.58 3.90
CA GLY A 369 -24.82 -9.73 3.24
C GLY A 369 -24.21 -8.72 2.25
N LEU A 370 -22.88 -8.74 2.01
CA LEU A 370 -22.18 -7.85 1.10
C LEU A 370 -21.85 -8.59 -0.21
N THR A 371 -21.64 -7.84 -1.29
CA THR A 371 -21.15 -8.38 -2.56
C THR A 371 -19.67 -8.02 -2.72
N ALA A 372 -18.84 -9.00 -3.03
CA ALA A 372 -17.41 -8.79 -3.28
C ALA A 372 -17.15 -8.49 -4.76
N ASP A 373 -16.15 -7.66 -5.06
CA ASP A 373 -15.61 -7.48 -6.40
C ASP A 373 -14.28 -8.20 -6.56
N PHE A 374 -14.07 -8.78 -7.74
CA PHE A 374 -12.88 -9.58 -8.07
C PHE A 374 -12.08 -8.90 -9.19
N TYR A 375 -10.78 -8.73 -8.97
CA TYR A 375 -9.86 -8.11 -9.92
C TYR A 375 -8.70 -9.06 -10.19
N ILE A 376 -8.52 -9.45 -11.45
CA ILE A 376 -7.31 -10.16 -11.87
C ILE A 376 -6.23 -9.10 -11.99
N ALA A 377 -5.25 -9.14 -11.08
CA ALA A 377 -4.19 -8.15 -11.00
C ALA A 377 -3.05 -8.51 -11.95
N GLU A 378 -2.59 -7.51 -12.69
CA GLU A 378 -1.34 -7.54 -13.43
C GLU A 378 -0.28 -6.77 -12.68
N ILE A 379 0.94 -7.29 -12.64
CA ILE A 379 2.09 -6.65 -12.00
C ILE A 379 2.67 -5.64 -12.99
N GLY A 380 2.67 -4.37 -12.60
CA GLY A 380 3.06 -3.24 -13.43
C GLY A 380 4.39 -2.60 -13.03
N ASP A 381 4.79 -1.60 -13.82
CA ASP A 381 5.93 -0.75 -13.49
C ASP A 381 5.55 0.30 -12.43
N GLY A 382 6.56 0.82 -11.72
CA GLY A 382 6.44 1.91 -10.76
C GLY A 382 6.14 3.27 -11.40
N ALA A 383 6.31 4.32 -10.61
CA ALA A 383 6.02 5.69 -11.06
C ALA A 383 6.83 6.08 -12.30
N HIS A 384 6.16 6.70 -13.27
CA HIS A 384 6.78 7.14 -14.51
C HIS A 384 6.01 8.28 -15.19
N ARG A 385 6.70 8.98 -16.11
CA ARG A 385 6.07 9.92 -17.04
C ARG A 385 5.42 9.14 -18.19
N VAL A 386 4.16 9.44 -18.46
CA VAL A 386 3.40 8.83 -19.56
C VAL A 386 3.78 9.52 -20.86
N LYS A 387 4.12 8.74 -21.89
CA LYS A 387 4.54 9.23 -23.22
C LYS A 387 3.35 9.58 -24.09
#